data_eb74470995f4d9f42ecbab2f6c6d7a58
#
_entry.id   eb74470995f4d9f42ecbab2f6c6d7a58
#
_cell.length_a   1.000
_cell.length_b   1.000
_cell.length_c   1.000
_cell.angle_alpha   90.00
_cell.angle_beta   90.00
_cell.angle_gamma   90.00
#
_symmetry.space_group_name_H-M   'P 1'
#
loop_
_entity.id
_entity.type
_entity.pdbx_description
1 polymer ?
#
loop_
_entity_poly.entity_id
_entity_poly.type
_entity_poly.pdbx_seq_one_letter_code
_entity_poly.pdbx_strand_id
1 'polypeptide(L)'
;MLNSLIGGIYSFISYCKRKTEKLVTLILKCLTIQILHYEFLGPIKLSEWGPPMEEVVYVLFSRIKDAFNILYVSESDKTNEANFFTKNEKFKCWVSHGGSYENLYLAIYQMWGSQKEEREQIVKKTVTRYMPICNMES
;
A
#
# COMPACT_ATOMS: atom_id res chain seq x y z
N MET A 1 -15.00 -16.32 -6.70
CA MET A 1 -14.68 -15.14 -5.87
C MET A 1 -13.45 -15.35 -5.00
N LEU A 2 -13.44 -16.38 -4.20
CA LEU A 2 -12.31 -16.67 -3.34
C LEU A 2 -11.01 -16.86 -4.11
N ASN A 3 -11.07 -17.53 -5.26
CA ASN A 3 -9.89 -17.76 -6.09
C ASN A 3 -9.29 -16.47 -6.65
N SER A 4 -10.13 -15.50 -6.98
CA SER A 4 -9.66 -14.21 -7.49
C SER A 4 -8.92 -13.43 -6.41
N LEU A 5 -9.43 -13.49 -5.18
CA LEU A 5 -8.78 -12.84 -4.05
C LEU A 5 -7.47 -13.55 -3.72
N ILE A 6 -7.47 -14.88 -3.79
CA ILE A 6 -6.29 -15.68 -3.47
C ILE A 6 -5.10 -15.33 -4.37
N GLY A 7 -5.34 -14.99 -5.63
CA GLY A 7 -4.26 -14.65 -6.55
C GLY A 7 -3.35 -13.54 -6.02
N GLY A 8 -3.95 -12.39 -5.69
CA GLY A 8 -3.18 -11.24 -5.18
C GLY A 8 -2.65 -11.46 -3.78
N ILE A 9 -3.49 -11.97 -2.88
CA ILE A 9 -3.10 -12.22 -1.50
C ILE A 9 -2.00 -13.27 -1.44
N TYR A 10 -2.13 -14.31 -2.25
CA TYR A 10 -1.14 -15.37 -2.30
C TYR A 10 0.23 -14.84 -2.73
N SER A 11 0.27 -13.98 -3.74
CA SER A 11 1.52 -13.37 -4.20
C SER A 11 2.17 -12.54 -3.10
N PHE A 12 1.37 -11.79 -2.34
CA PHE A 12 1.87 -11.00 -1.23
C PHE A 12 2.45 -11.88 -0.13
N ILE A 13 1.73 -12.94 0.25
CA ILE A 13 2.19 -13.88 1.28
C ILE A 13 3.48 -14.59 0.83
N SER A 14 3.55 -15.00 -0.43
CA SER A 14 4.76 -15.63 -0.98
C SER A 14 5.94 -14.68 -0.92
N TYR A 15 5.72 -13.40 -1.23
CA TYR A 15 6.75 -12.38 -1.13
C TYR A 15 7.25 -12.25 0.31
N CYS A 16 6.34 -12.21 1.27
CA CYS A 16 6.70 -12.12 2.68
C CYS A 16 7.50 -13.34 3.13
N LYS A 17 7.11 -14.54 2.70
CA LYS A 17 7.85 -15.77 3.02
C LYS A 17 9.30 -15.70 2.56
N ARG A 18 9.51 -15.22 1.34
CA ARG A 18 10.87 -15.10 0.80
C ARG A 18 11.74 -14.16 1.63
N LYS A 19 11.12 -13.20 2.32
CA LYS A 19 11.86 -12.22 3.11
C LYS A 19 12.14 -12.67 4.54
N THR A 20 11.30 -13.54 5.10
CA THR A 20 11.35 -13.84 6.53
C THR A 20 11.90 -15.20 6.89
N GLU A 21 11.71 -16.22 6.07
CA GLU A 21 12.15 -17.59 6.28
C GLU A 21 11.53 -18.30 7.50
N LYS A 22 11.10 -17.57 8.53
CA LYS A 22 10.51 -18.13 9.74
C LYS A 22 9.05 -17.79 9.83
N LEU A 23 8.22 -18.79 10.24
CA LEU A 23 6.78 -18.62 10.33
C LEU A 23 6.37 -17.49 11.27
N VAL A 24 7.01 -17.40 12.44
CA VAL A 24 6.70 -16.36 13.40
C VAL A 24 6.98 -14.97 12.81
N THR A 25 8.14 -14.83 12.16
CA THR A 25 8.51 -13.58 11.50
C THR A 25 7.56 -13.28 10.33
N LEU A 26 7.10 -14.32 9.62
CA LEU A 26 6.13 -14.17 8.54
C LEU A 26 4.84 -13.54 9.06
N ILE A 27 4.31 -14.04 10.17
CA ILE A 27 3.09 -13.51 10.76
C ILE A 27 3.26 -12.04 11.15
N LEU A 28 4.39 -11.69 11.76
CA LEU A 28 4.65 -10.32 12.17
C LEU A 28 4.84 -9.36 10.99
N LYS A 29 5.49 -9.83 9.92
CA LYS A 29 5.79 -8.98 8.77
C LYS A 29 4.67 -8.91 7.75
N CYS A 30 3.78 -9.88 7.75
CA CYS A 30 2.66 -9.93 6.81
C CYS A 30 1.33 -9.62 7.48
N LEU A 31 1.37 -8.84 8.56
CA LEU A 31 0.16 -8.37 9.21
C LEU A 31 -0.56 -7.37 8.31
N THR A 32 -1.84 -7.20 8.59
CA THR A 32 -2.66 -6.21 7.90
C THR A 32 -2.77 -4.97 8.77
N ILE A 33 -3.12 -3.86 8.13
CA ILE A 33 -3.47 -2.62 8.83
C ILE A 33 -4.88 -2.24 8.42
N GLN A 34 -5.68 -1.83 9.41
CA GLN A 34 -7.06 -1.43 9.16
C GLN A 34 -7.13 0.07 8.92
N ILE A 35 -7.67 0.44 7.76
CA ILE A 35 -7.88 1.85 7.41
C ILE A 35 -9.37 1.97 7.08
N LEU A 36 -10.06 2.84 7.81
CA LEU A 36 -11.52 2.83 7.85
C LEU A 36 -11.96 1.46 8.34
N HIS A 37 -12.75 0.74 7.56
CA HIS A 37 -13.14 -0.64 7.89
C HIS A 37 -12.55 -1.65 6.92
N TYR A 38 -11.55 -1.24 6.13
CA TYR A 38 -10.89 -2.11 5.16
C TYR A 38 -9.55 -2.59 5.71
N GLU A 39 -9.26 -3.87 5.50
CA GLU A 39 -7.97 -4.44 5.90
C GLU A 39 -6.99 -4.38 4.73
N PHE A 40 -5.98 -3.53 4.86
CA PHE A 40 -4.92 -3.42 3.87
C PHE A 40 -3.78 -4.35 4.24
N LEU A 41 -3.18 -4.98 3.24
CA LEU A 41 -1.99 -5.81 3.41
C LEU A 41 -0.77 -4.90 3.58
N GLY A 42 -0.02 -5.11 4.64
CA GLY A 42 1.13 -4.29 5.00
C GLY A 42 0.98 -3.70 6.38
N PRO A 43 1.69 -2.64 6.74
CA PRO A 43 2.64 -1.89 5.89
C PRO A 43 3.96 -2.63 5.70
N ILE A 44 4.57 -2.43 4.54
CA ILE A 44 5.89 -2.94 4.24
C ILE A 44 6.71 -1.80 3.65
N LYS A 45 8.02 -1.79 3.89
CA LYS A 45 8.88 -0.75 3.33
C LYS A 45 8.71 -0.68 1.82
N LEU A 46 8.55 0.52 1.29
CA LEU A 46 8.38 0.71 -0.14
C LEU A 46 9.59 0.18 -0.90
N SER A 47 10.79 0.35 -0.36
CA SER A 47 12.02 -0.13 -0.97
C SER A 47 12.10 -1.67 -1.04
N GLU A 48 11.30 -2.36 -0.22
CA GLU A 48 11.25 -3.82 -0.21
C GLU A 48 10.05 -4.39 -0.96
N TRP A 49 9.20 -3.52 -1.47
CA TRP A 49 8.03 -3.97 -2.22
C TRP A 49 8.46 -4.55 -3.55
N GLY A 50 7.89 -5.67 -3.93
CA GLY A 50 8.28 -6.36 -5.15
C GLY A 50 7.16 -6.84 -6.05
N PRO A 51 6.14 -7.54 -5.53
CA PRO A 51 5.17 -8.17 -6.43
C PRO A 51 4.25 -7.13 -7.07
N PRO A 52 3.99 -7.28 -8.39
CA PRO A 52 2.98 -6.45 -9.04
C PRO A 52 1.58 -6.86 -8.58
N MET A 53 0.68 -5.90 -8.51
CA MET A 53 -0.70 -6.14 -8.13
C MET A 53 -1.61 -5.43 -9.12
N GLU A 54 -2.81 -5.98 -9.30
CA GLU A 54 -3.81 -5.38 -10.18
C GLU A 54 -5.02 -4.94 -9.36
N GLU A 55 -5.63 -3.84 -9.81
CA GLU A 55 -6.89 -3.36 -9.25
C GLU A 55 -6.82 -3.16 -7.75
N VAL A 56 -6.03 -2.19 -7.35
CA VAL A 56 -5.73 -1.95 -5.95
C VAL A 56 -6.00 -0.50 -5.54
N VAL A 57 -6.26 -0.35 -4.24
CA VAL A 57 -6.12 0.94 -3.56
C VAL A 57 -4.83 0.79 -2.75
N TYR A 58 -3.98 1.80 -2.80
CA TYR A 58 -2.72 1.75 -2.06
C TYR A 58 -2.54 3.00 -1.21
N VAL A 59 -1.81 2.82 -0.12
CA VAL A 59 -1.57 3.90 0.85
C VAL A 59 -0.07 3.98 1.13
N LEU A 60 0.46 5.19 1.09
CA LEU A 60 1.85 5.47 1.45
C LEU A 60 1.89 6.06 2.84
N PHE A 61 2.82 5.58 3.65
CA PHE A 61 3.00 6.02 5.04
C PHE A 61 4.43 6.45 5.28
N SER A 62 4.60 7.33 6.26
CA SER A 62 5.88 7.47 6.94
C SER A 62 5.74 6.83 8.31
N ARG A 63 6.85 6.42 8.89
CA ARG A 63 6.87 5.87 10.24
C ARG A 63 7.56 6.85 11.18
N ILE A 64 6.88 7.16 12.28
CA ILE A 64 7.43 8.00 13.33
C ILE A 64 7.35 7.18 14.62
N LYS A 65 8.50 6.67 15.08
CA LYS A 65 8.58 5.74 16.20
C LYS A 65 7.75 4.50 15.90
N ASP A 66 6.67 4.25 16.66
CA ASP A 66 5.83 3.08 16.47
C ASP A 66 4.54 3.40 15.69
N ALA A 67 4.39 4.62 15.24
CA ALA A 67 3.17 5.06 14.55
C ALA A 67 3.40 5.24 13.05
N PHE A 68 2.37 4.91 12.28
CA PHE A 68 2.36 5.14 10.83
C PHE A 68 1.48 6.34 10.52
N ASN A 69 2.03 7.26 9.75
CA ASN A 69 1.32 8.45 9.32
C ASN A 69 0.99 8.34 7.84
N ILE A 70 -0.29 8.49 7.50
CA ILE A 70 -0.73 8.37 6.10
C ILE A 70 -0.30 9.62 5.34
N LEU A 71 0.52 9.41 4.30
CA LEU A 71 0.99 10.50 3.44
C LEU A 71 0.15 10.65 2.18
N TYR A 72 -0.36 9.54 1.65
CA TYR A 72 -1.01 9.56 0.34
C TYR A 72 -1.83 8.30 0.14
N VAL A 73 -2.96 8.43 -0.52
CA VAL A 73 -3.79 7.29 -0.93
C VAL A 73 -4.20 7.49 -2.38
N SER A 74 -4.17 6.40 -3.15
CA SER A 74 -4.60 6.42 -4.54
C SER A 74 -4.98 5.00 -4.97
N GLU A 75 -5.32 4.86 -6.24
CA GLU A 75 -5.73 3.58 -6.80
C GLU A 75 -4.97 3.33 -8.10
N SER A 76 -4.91 2.09 -8.53
CA SER A 76 -4.30 1.73 -9.81
C SER A 76 -4.90 0.44 -10.35
N ASP A 77 -4.98 0.37 -11.67
CA ASP A 77 -5.32 -0.89 -12.34
C ASP A 77 -4.17 -1.88 -12.23
N LYS A 78 -2.94 -1.39 -12.31
CA LYS A 78 -1.74 -2.24 -12.29
C LYS A 78 -0.57 -1.50 -11.68
N THR A 79 0.23 -2.21 -10.88
CA THR A 79 1.47 -1.69 -10.33
C THR A 79 2.66 -2.47 -10.88
N ASN A 80 2.55 -2.94 -12.13
CA ASN A 80 3.50 -3.89 -12.70
C ASN A 80 4.79 -3.28 -13.27
N GLU A 81 4.86 -1.97 -13.40
CA GLU A 81 6.11 -1.34 -13.85
C GLU A 81 7.13 -1.33 -12.71
N ALA A 82 8.40 -1.61 -13.05
CA ALA A 82 9.46 -1.70 -12.06
C ALA A 82 9.58 -0.45 -11.18
N ASN A 83 9.32 0.71 -11.75
CA ASN A 83 9.46 1.98 -11.04
C ASN A 83 8.11 2.66 -10.81
N PHE A 84 7.05 1.88 -10.68
CA PHE A 84 5.70 2.43 -10.56
C PHE A 84 5.61 3.53 -9.49
N PHE A 85 6.10 3.24 -8.29
CA PHE A 85 6.00 4.20 -7.19
C PHE A 85 7.02 5.33 -7.30
N THR A 86 8.25 5.03 -7.66
CA THR A 86 9.30 6.05 -7.73
C THR A 86 9.10 7.03 -8.87
N LYS A 87 8.39 6.63 -9.91
CA LYS A 87 8.04 7.52 -11.03
C LYS A 87 6.78 8.33 -10.80
N ASN A 88 6.06 8.07 -9.72
CA ASN A 88 4.83 8.78 -9.43
C ASN A 88 5.14 10.27 -9.21
N GLU A 89 4.28 11.13 -9.73
CA GLU A 89 4.45 12.58 -9.59
C GLU A 89 4.46 13.04 -8.14
N LYS A 90 3.88 12.26 -7.23
CA LYS A 90 3.82 12.58 -5.81
C LYS A 90 5.01 12.03 -5.01
N PHE A 91 5.91 11.33 -5.66
CA PHE A 91 7.05 10.70 -4.97
C PHE A 91 7.87 11.73 -4.18
N LYS A 92 8.10 12.91 -4.75
CA LYS A 92 8.86 13.96 -4.07
C LYS A 92 8.15 14.40 -2.80
N CYS A 93 6.82 14.49 -2.84
CA CYS A 93 6.03 14.84 -1.67
C CYS A 93 6.19 13.79 -0.58
N TRP A 94 6.11 12.50 -0.95
CA TRP A 94 6.26 11.41 0.00
C TRP A 94 7.61 11.47 0.70
N VAL A 95 8.67 11.61 -0.08
CA VAL A 95 10.04 11.66 0.47
C VAL A 95 10.21 12.88 1.36
N SER A 96 9.71 14.03 0.92
CA SER A 96 9.81 15.27 1.68
C SER A 96 9.15 15.16 3.05
N HIS A 97 7.94 14.63 3.10
CA HIS A 97 7.19 14.52 4.35
C HIS A 97 7.55 13.28 5.17
N GLY A 98 8.08 12.26 4.52
CA GLY A 98 8.55 11.05 5.22
C GLY A 98 9.97 11.16 5.74
N GLY A 99 10.72 12.13 5.24
CA GLY A 99 12.10 12.36 5.63
C GLY A 99 13.12 11.66 4.73
N SER A 100 12.80 10.51 4.21
CA SER A 100 13.67 9.77 3.29
C SER A 100 12.87 8.67 2.60
N TYR A 101 13.41 8.16 1.50
CA TYR A 101 12.83 7.03 0.81
C TYR A 101 12.75 5.80 1.71
N GLU A 102 13.78 5.59 2.54
CA GLU A 102 13.85 4.43 3.43
C GLU A 102 12.78 4.45 4.52
N ASN A 103 12.17 5.59 4.77
CA ASN A 103 11.10 5.71 5.75
C ASN A 103 9.70 5.67 5.14
N LEU A 104 9.58 5.28 3.89
CA LEU A 104 8.29 5.14 3.22
C LEU A 104 7.81 3.70 3.30
N TYR A 105 6.53 3.55 3.61
CA TYR A 105 5.88 2.25 3.76
C TYR A 105 4.64 2.21 2.89
N LEU A 106 4.27 1.01 2.47
CA LEU A 106 3.16 0.78 1.53
C LEU A 106 2.19 -0.24 2.12
N ALA A 107 0.90 0.02 1.96
CA ALA A 107 -0.13 -0.97 2.22
C ALA A 107 -1.07 -1.02 1.02
N ILE A 108 -1.58 -2.20 0.73
CA ILE A 108 -2.38 -2.47 -0.47
C ILE A 108 -3.71 -3.10 -0.09
N TYR A 109 -4.77 -2.59 -0.67
CA TYR A 109 -6.09 -3.21 -0.60
C TYR A 109 -6.45 -3.73 -1.99
N GLN A 110 -6.49 -5.05 -2.14
CA GLN A 110 -6.79 -5.70 -3.40
C GLN A 110 -8.29 -5.67 -3.65
N MET A 111 -8.68 -5.13 -4.80
CA MET A 111 -10.09 -5.06 -5.21
C MET A 111 -10.27 -5.75 -6.54
N TRP A 112 -10.00 -7.04 -6.57
CA TRP A 112 -10.03 -7.85 -7.77
C TRP A 112 -11.40 -7.80 -8.45
N GLY A 113 -11.41 -7.44 -9.73
CA GLY A 113 -12.63 -7.32 -10.51
C GLY A 113 -13.37 -5.99 -10.34
N SER A 114 -12.79 -5.05 -9.58
CA SER A 114 -13.44 -3.77 -9.34
C SER A 114 -13.30 -2.82 -10.53
N GLN A 115 -14.25 -1.89 -10.63
CA GLN A 115 -14.17 -0.79 -11.56
C GLN A 115 -13.35 0.34 -10.92
N LYS A 116 -12.81 1.20 -11.76
CA LYS A 116 -12.03 2.34 -11.28
C LYS A 116 -12.84 3.22 -10.32
N GLU A 117 -14.11 3.42 -10.61
CA GLU A 117 -14.99 4.26 -9.80
C GLU A 117 -15.14 3.71 -8.38
N GLU A 118 -15.16 2.39 -8.24
CA GLU A 118 -15.25 1.74 -6.93
C GLU A 118 -13.99 2.00 -6.10
N ARG A 119 -12.83 1.91 -6.74
CA ARG A 119 -11.56 2.17 -6.07
C ARG A 119 -11.44 3.65 -5.70
N GLU A 120 -11.86 4.52 -6.61
CA GLU A 120 -11.82 5.96 -6.36
C GLU A 120 -12.71 6.37 -5.20
N GLN A 121 -13.82 5.64 -4.96
CA GLN A 121 -14.66 5.93 -3.81
C GLN A 121 -13.96 5.65 -2.49
N ILE A 122 -13.18 4.57 -2.43
CA ILE A 122 -12.41 4.26 -1.23
C ILE A 122 -11.33 5.32 -1.02
N VAL A 123 -10.67 5.73 -2.09
CA VAL A 123 -9.68 6.81 -2.04
C VAL A 123 -10.33 8.07 -1.47
N LYS A 124 -11.49 8.45 -1.99
CA LYS A 124 -12.19 9.66 -1.56
C LYS A 124 -12.57 9.60 -0.08
N LYS A 125 -13.08 8.47 0.38
CA LYS A 125 -13.44 8.28 1.79
C LYS A 125 -12.21 8.40 2.68
N THR A 126 -11.09 7.83 2.25
CA THR A 126 -9.85 7.86 3.01
C THR A 126 -9.28 9.28 3.07
N VAL A 127 -9.31 9.98 1.94
CA VAL A 127 -8.86 11.38 1.88
C VAL A 127 -9.71 12.25 2.81
N THR A 128 -11.03 12.05 2.79
CA THR A 128 -11.94 12.83 3.63
C THR A 128 -11.67 12.58 5.12
N ARG A 129 -11.37 11.33 5.49
CA ARG A 129 -11.19 10.97 6.90
C ARG A 129 -9.83 11.37 7.45
N TYR A 130 -8.77 11.18 6.66
CA TYR A 130 -7.39 11.34 7.14
C TYR A 130 -6.68 12.56 6.58
N MET A 131 -7.18 13.14 5.51
CA MET A 131 -6.60 14.32 4.87
C MET A 131 -5.08 14.19 4.66
N PRO A 132 -4.63 13.13 3.93
CA PRO A 132 -3.20 12.90 3.77
C PRO A 132 -2.54 14.09 3.08
N ILE A 133 -1.38 14.50 3.59
CA ILE A 133 -0.73 15.73 3.14
C ILE A 133 -0.44 15.73 1.64
N CYS A 134 -0.03 14.60 1.08
CA CYS A 134 0.33 14.56 -0.34
C CYS A 134 -0.88 14.43 -1.27
N ASN A 135 -2.07 14.14 -0.73
CA ASN A 135 -3.30 14.27 -1.48
C ASN A 135 -3.79 15.71 -1.52
N MET A 136 -3.42 16.49 -0.51
CA MET A 136 -3.85 17.89 -0.38
C MET A 136 -2.96 18.86 -1.16
N GLU A 137 -1.68 18.53 -1.32
CA GLU A 137 -0.74 19.36 -2.05
C GLU A 137 -0.91 19.17 -3.56
N SER A 138 -0.86 20.24 -4.31
CA SER A 138 -0.97 20.22 -5.77
C SER A 138 0.36 20.05 -6.47
#